data_13ab5ebc78edd1aa806a9a8546e9a2a8
#
_entry.id   13ab5ebc78edd1aa806a9a8546e9a2a8
#
_cell.length_a   1.000
_cell.length_b   1.000
_cell.length_c   1.000
_cell.angle_alpha   90.00
_cell.angle_beta   90.00
_cell.angle_gamma   90.00
#
_symmetry.space_group_name_H-M   'P 1'
#
loop_
_entity.id
_entity.type
_entity.pdbx_description
1 polymer ?
#
loop_
_entity_poly.entity_id
_entity_poly.type
_entity_poly.pdbx_seq_one_letter_code
_entity_poly.pdbx_strand_id
1 'polypeptide(L)'
;MVHLILDTNIWIYLAEGQHPFVLHGIIKKADNQDIILLVNDEIIKEWDRNKEESKSRIEKELLKQIDSAKELYTCLEDIDAIAYKELLNKIKKNKPDFLKTIETRFNTVDDLIRNRSVKVPIKKEHKLTVIEWALNQNAPFHRKSNSVADALILISSIDYIKKNGINTVNYNRIDVSDSIFVSYNSDDFSKGVKGEDKDIIHPDLKPYLDSVGMTYERNFGKILNLASDLRTEIDDYMEYVERKIIEQMELEYDIKRGK
;
A
#
# COMPACT_ATOMS: atom_id res chain seq x y z
N MET A 1 18.81 0.63 -6.58
CA MET A 1 18.06 -0.16 -5.58
C MET A 1 17.58 0.80 -4.51
N VAL A 2 16.27 0.84 -4.25
CA VAL A 2 15.65 1.83 -3.34
C VAL A 2 15.12 1.11 -2.11
N HIS A 3 15.42 1.61 -0.91
CA HIS A 3 14.81 1.12 0.32
C HIS A 3 13.42 1.75 0.48
N LEU A 4 12.39 0.93 0.62
CA LEU A 4 11.02 1.38 0.76
C LEU A 4 10.49 0.99 2.15
N ILE A 5 10.12 2.00 2.91
CA ILE A 5 9.51 1.87 4.23
C ILE A 5 8.04 2.27 4.10
N LEU A 6 7.15 1.33 4.32
CA LEU A 6 5.71 1.56 4.31
C LEU A 6 5.19 1.54 5.75
N ASP A 7 4.53 2.62 6.14
CA ASP A 7 3.76 2.66 7.38
C ASP A 7 2.65 1.59 7.39
N THR A 8 2.24 1.13 8.56
CA THR A 8 1.26 0.04 8.71
C THR A 8 -0.05 0.34 8.00
N ASN A 9 -0.52 1.58 8.05
CA ASN A 9 -1.73 2.00 7.34
C ASN A 9 -1.64 1.76 5.83
N ILE A 10 -0.46 1.91 5.26
CA ILE A 10 -0.23 1.68 3.83
C ILE A 10 -0.39 0.20 3.48
N TRP A 11 0.15 -0.70 4.30
CA TRP A 11 -0.02 -2.14 4.12
C TRP A 11 -1.50 -2.55 4.15
N ILE A 12 -2.28 -1.96 5.05
CA ILE A 12 -3.73 -2.16 5.14
C ILE A 12 -4.42 -1.68 3.86
N TYR A 13 -4.14 -0.47 3.38
CA TYR A 13 -4.74 0.06 2.15
C TYR A 13 -4.43 -0.79 0.92
N LEU A 14 -3.20 -1.33 0.82
CA LEU A 14 -2.83 -2.25 -0.26
C LEU A 14 -3.64 -3.54 -0.21
N ALA A 15 -3.80 -4.13 0.98
CA ALA A 15 -4.58 -5.35 1.18
C ALA A 15 -6.08 -5.13 0.93
N GLU A 16 -6.61 -3.97 1.28
CA GLU A 16 -8.00 -3.57 0.99
C GLU A 16 -8.27 -3.39 -0.51
N GLY A 17 -7.22 -3.26 -1.33
CA GLY A 17 -7.34 -3.12 -2.77
C GLY A 17 -7.67 -1.71 -3.24
N GLN A 18 -7.38 -0.70 -2.42
CA GLN A 18 -7.57 0.71 -2.82
C GLN A 18 -6.64 1.11 -3.96
N HIS A 19 -5.48 0.44 -4.08
CA HIS A 19 -4.47 0.71 -5.10
C HIS A 19 -3.92 -0.61 -5.69
N PRO A 20 -4.71 -1.36 -6.49
CA PRO A 20 -4.30 -2.67 -6.99
C PRO A 20 -3.05 -2.62 -7.88
N PHE A 21 -2.92 -1.58 -8.70
CA PHE A 21 -1.73 -1.38 -9.55
C PHE A 21 -0.46 -1.13 -8.74
N VAL A 22 -0.58 -0.40 -7.62
CA VAL A 22 0.54 -0.14 -6.72
C VAL A 22 1.04 -1.42 -6.07
N LEU A 23 0.14 -2.26 -5.58
CA LEU A 23 0.52 -3.55 -5.00
C LEU A 23 1.25 -4.42 -6.04
N HIS A 24 0.73 -4.48 -7.26
CA HIS A 24 1.38 -5.23 -8.36
C HIS A 24 2.77 -4.66 -8.68
N GLY A 25 2.90 -3.34 -8.79
CA GLY A 25 4.19 -2.68 -9.03
C GLY A 25 5.21 -2.93 -7.92
N ILE A 26 4.79 -2.88 -6.64
CA ILE A 26 5.66 -3.22 -5.50
C ILE A 26 6.15 -4.66 -5.60
N ILE A 27 5.25 -5.61 -5.90
CA ILE A 27 5.61 -7.02 -6.06
C ILE A 27 6.65 -7.20 -7.15
N LYS A 28 6.38 -6.68 -8.35
CA LYS A 28 7.26 -6.80 -9.52
C LYS A 28 8.65 -6.19 -9.24
N LYS A 29 8.67 -4.99 -8.62
CA LYS A 29 9.93 -4.32 -8.28
C LYS A 29 10.71 -5.02 -7.17
N ALA A 30 10.03 -5.61 -6.20
CA ALA A 30 10.66 -6.41 -5.16
C ALA A 30 11.26 -7.71 -5.77
N ASP A 31 10.54 -8.36 -6.69
CA ASP A 31 11.02 -9.55 -7.40
C ASP A 31 12.24 -9.25 -8.27
N ASN A 32 12.26 -8.10 -8.93
CA ASN A 32 13.38 -7.64 -9.73
C ASN A 32 14.56 -7.09 -8.90
N GLN A 33 14.42 -7.00 -7.58
CA GLN A 33 15.40 -6.38 -6.67
C GLN A 33 15.62 -4.87 -6.93
N ASP A 34 14.67 -4.19 -7.57
CA ASP A 34 14.71 -2.73 -7.75
C ASP A 34 14.44 -2.00 -6.45
N ILE A 35 13.59 -2.60 -5.59
CA ILE A 35 13.28 -2.11 -4.24
C ILE A 35 13.58 -3.15 -3.17
N ILE A 36 13.94 -2.67 -1.99
CA ILE A 36 14.04 -3.45 -0.76
C ILE A 36 12.99 -2.94 0.21
N LEU A 37 12.04 -3.80 0.58
CA LEU A 37 11.04 -3.50 1.59
C LEU A 37 11.67 -3.63 2.98
N LEU A 38 11.57 -2.59 3.81
CA LEU A 38 12.03 -2.62 5.19
C LEU A 38 10.83 -2.75 6.13
N VAL A 39 10.86 -3.76 6.99
CA VAL A 39 9.80 -4.05 7.96
C VAL A 39 10.40 -4.34 9.33
N ASN A 40 9.85 -3.76 10.38
CA ASN A 40 10.21 -4.06 11.76
C ASN A 40 9.09 -4.80 12.52
N ASP A 41 9.36 -5.16 13.78
CA ASP A 41 8.41 -5.90 14.61
C ASP A 41 7.13 -5.11 14.92
N GLU A 42 7.15 -3.77 14.94
CA GLU A 42 5.96 -2.97 15.20
C GLU A 42 4.99 -3.02 14.01
N ILE A 43 5.50 -2.94 12.77
CA ILE A 43 4.68 -3.13 11.57
C ILE A 43 4.00 -4.52 11.61
N ILE A 44 4.75 -5.58 11.95
CA ILE A 44 4.20 -6.95 12.03
C ILE A 44 3.10 -7.04 13.09
N LYS A 45 3.34 -6.50 14.28
CA LYS A 45 2.35 -6.51 15.38
C LYS A 45 1.09 -5.73 15.05
N GLU A 46 1.23 -4.57 14.42
CA GLU A 46 0.10 -3.75 14.02
C GLU A 46 -0.67 -4.39 12.86
N TRP A 47 0.04 -4.97 11.89
CA TRP A 47 -0.56 -5.76 10.84
C TRP A 47 -1.40 -6.90 11.41
N ASP A 48 -0.82 -7.72 12.31
CA ASP A 48 -1.51 -8.84 12.95
C ASP A 48 -2.74 -8.43 13.76
N ARG A 49 -2.69 -7.25 14.38
CA ARG A 49 -3.83 -6.68 15.12
C ARG A 49 -4.97 -6.26 14.21
N ASN A 50 -4.65 -5.66 13.07
CA ASN A 50 -5.62 -4.93 12.26
C ASN A 50 -6.11 -5.72 11.03
N LYS A 51 -5.35 -6.72 10.55
CA LYS A 51 -5.64 -7.42 9.28
C LYS A 51 -7.01 -8.10 9.26
N GLU A 52 -7.40 -8.81 10.32
CA GLU A 52 -8.66 -9.56 10.35
C GLU A 52 -9.86 -8.62 10.43
N GLU A 53 -9.77 -7.55 11.21
CA GLU A 53 -10.82 -6.53 11.28
C GLU A 53 -10.99 -5.83 9.95
N SER A 54 -9.88 -5.44 9.32
CA SER A 54 -9.88 -4.77 8.02
C SER A 54 -10.44 -5.67 6.91
N LYS A 55 -10.03 -6.95 6.88
CA LYS A 55 -10.59 -7.95 5.96
C LYS A 55 -12.10 -8.07 6.13
N SER A 56 -12.58 -8.26 7.37
CA SER A 56 -14.01 -8.37 7.67
C SER A 56 -14.78 -7.10 7.28
N ARG A 57 -14.19 -5.93 7.47
CA ARG A 57 -14.79 -4.64 7.07
C ARG A 57 -15.01 -4.58 5.56
N ILE A 58 -13.97 -4.86 4.77
CA ILE A 58 -14.03 -4.83 3.29
C ILE A 58 -15.01 -5.88 2.76
N GLU A 59 -15.02 -7.09 3.33
CA GLU A 59 -16.00 -8.12 2.95
C GLU A 59 -17.43 -7.66 3.19
N LYS A 60 -17.72 -7.08 4.36
CA LYS A 60 -19.05 -6.53 4.69
C LYS A 60 -19.44 -5.38 3.78
N GLU A 61 -18.50 -4.49 3.49
CA GLU A 61 -18.73 -3.36 2.59
C GLU A 61 -19.05 -3.82 1.16
N LEU A 62 -18.29 -4.77 0.61
CA LEU A 62 -18.56 -5.39 -0.68
C LEU A 62 -19.97 -6.00 -0.72
N LEU A 63 -20.34 -6.76 0.31
CA LEU A 63 -21.65 -7.39 0.39
C LEU A 63 -22.78 -6.34 0.44
N LYS A 64 -22.58 -5.28 1.21
CA LYS A 64 -23.50 -4.16 1.28
C LYS A 64 -23.66 -3.47 -0.09
N GLN A 65 -22.57 -3.23 -0.80
CA GLN A 65 -22.60 -2.64 -2.15
C GLN A 65 -23.37 -3.53 -3.13
N ILE A 66 -23.16 -4.86 -3.12
CA ILE A 66 -23.91 -5.82 -3.94
C ILE A 66 -25.40 -5.80 -3.58
N ASP A 67 -25.74 -5.66 -2.32
CA ASP A 67 -27.14 -5.57 -1.89
C ASP A 67 -27.79 -4.23 -2.26
N SER A 68 -27.08 -3.10 -2.10
CA SER A 68 -27.56 -1.77 -2.50
C SER A 68 -27.75 -1.66 -4.02
N ALA A 69 -26.93 -2.35 -4.81
CA ALA A 69 -27.08 -2.39 -6.26
C ALA A 69 -28.47 -2.94 -6.71
N LYS A 70 -29.15 -3.72 -5.86
CA LYS A 70 -30.53 -4.17 -6.16
C LYS A 70 -31.54 -3.03 -6.21
N GLU A 71 -31.32 -1.99 -5.44
CA GLU A 71 -32.27 -0.85 -5.36
C GLU A 71 -32.29 -0.05 -6.66
N LEU A 72 -31.18 -0.03 -7.40
CA LEU A 72 -31.10 0.65 -8.70
C LEU A 72 -32.02 0.06 -9.76
N TYR A 73 -32.39 -1.21 -9.62
CA TYR A 73 -33.32 -1.89 -10.54
C TYR A 73 -34.67 -1.16 -10.68
N THR A 74 -35.15 -0.55 -9.61
CA THR A 74 -36.46 0.16 -9.60
C THR A 74 -36.43 1.50 -10.35
N CYS A 75 -35.26 1.96 -10.74
CA CYS A 75 -35.04 3.24 -11.44
C CYS A 75 -34.83 3.06 -12.95
N LEU A 76 -34.81 1.80 -13.46
CA LEU A 76 -34.50 1.48 -14.84
C LEU A 76 -35.75 1.21 -15.65
N GLU A 77 -35.74 1.53 -16.95
CA GLU A 77 -36.76 1.14 -17.92
C GLU A 77 -36.70 -0.36 -18.23
N ASP A 78 -37.77 -0.94 -18.76
CA ASP A 78 -37.98 -2.40 -18.86
C ASP A 78 -36.84 -3.18 -19.50
N ILE A 79 -36.24 -2.68 -20.59
CA ILE A 79 -35.16 -3.37 -21.32
C ILE A 79 -33.86 -3.34 -20.47
N ASP A 80 -33.53 -2.18 -19.93
CA ASP A 80 -32.34 -2.01 -19.09
C ASP A 80 -32.48 -2.75 -17.77
N ALA A 81 -33.68 -2.82 -17.22
CA ALA A 81 -34.02 -3.58 -16.02
C ALA A 81 -33.74 -5.08 -16.20
N ILE A 82 -34.03 -5.66 -17.36
CA ILE A 82 -33.76 -7.08 -17.64
C ILE A 82 -32.24 -7.33 -17.68
N ALA A 83 -31.52 -6.55 -18.49
CA ALA A 83 -30.05 -6.67 -18.58
C ALA A 83 -29.36 -6.47 -17.23
N TYR A 84 -29.81 -5.49 -16.45
CA TYR A 84 -29.28 -5.23 -15.12
C TYR A 84 -29.54 -6.39 -14.14
N LYS A 85 -30.71 -6.99 -14.19
CA LYS A 85 -31.06 -8.17 -13.37
C LYS A 85 -30.15 -9.35 -13.68
N GLU A 86 -29.86 -9.59 -14.95
CA GLU A 86 -28.93 -10.65 -15.37
C GLU A 86 -27.52 -10.39 -14.84
N LEU A 87 -27.04 -9.15 -14.96
CA LEU A 87 -25.75 -8.72 -14.42
C LEU A 87 -25.68 -8.91 -12.90
N LEU A 88 -26.71 -8.47 -12.17
CA LEU A 88 -26.78 -8.68 -10.71
C LEU A 88 -26.77 -10.16 -10.33
N ASN A 89 -27.42 -11.03 -11.10
CA ASN A 89 -27.41 -12.46 -10.85
C ASN A 89 -26.01 -13.06 -11.08
N LYS A 90 -25.28 -12.61 -12.11
CA LYS A 90 -23.87 -12.98 -12.33
C LYS A 90 -22.99 -12.52 -11.17
N ILE A 91 -23.11 -11.26 -10.74
CA ILE A 91 -22.37 -10.72 -9.58
C ILE A 91 -22.62 -11.54 -8.32
N LYS A 92 -23.89 -11.87 -8.03
CA LYS A 92 -24.24 -12.70 -6.87
C LYS A 92 -23.65 -14.11 -6.95
N LYS A 93 -23.66 -14.72 -8.13
CA LYS A 93 -23.07 -16.05 -8.36
C LYS A 93 -21.57 -16.02 -8.13
N ASN A 94 -20.89 -14.93 -8.50
CA ASN A 94 -19.44 -14.76 -8.38
C ASN A 94 -19.01 -14.21 -7.01
N LYS A 95 -19.95 -14.02 -6.05
CA LYS A 95 -19.63 -13.57 -4.70
C LYS A 95 -18.50 -14.36 -4.02
N PRO A 96 -18.43 -15.70 -4.08
CA PRO A 96 -17.33 -16.46 -3.49
C PRO A 96 -15.97 -16.08 -4.09
N ASP A 97 -15.92 -15.81 -5.40
CA ASP A 97 -14.67 -15.43 -6.08
C ASP A 97 -14.19 -14.03 -5.66
N PHE A 98 -15.12 -13.11 -5.43
CA PHE A 98 -14.77 -11.78 -4.90
C PHE A 98 -14.19 -11.89 -3.49
N LEU A 99 -14.80 -12.69 -2.61
CA LEU A 99 -14.27 -12.91 -1.26
C LEU A 99 -12.90 -13.59 -1.30
N LYS A 100 -12.72 -14.58 -2.18
CA LYS A 100 -11.43 -15.23 -2.40
C LYS A 100 -10.37 -14.24 -2.91
N THR A 101 -10.76 -13.29 -3.76
CA THR A 101 -9.85 -12.23 -4.25
C THR A 101 -9.39 -11.33 -3.10
N ILE A 102 -10.29 -10.94 -2.19
CA ILE A 102 -9.93 -10.18 -0.99
C ILE A 102 -8.94 -10.99 -0.13
N GLU A 103 -9.25 -12.23 0.16
CA GLU A 103 -8.38 -13.12 0.93
C GLU A 103 -6.99 -13.25 0.30
N THR A 104 -6.93 -13.47 -1.01
CA THR A 104 -5.67 -13.57 -1.75
C THR A 104 -4.83 -12.30 -1.60
N ARG A 105 -5.42 -11.10 -1.67
CA ARG A 105 -4.69 -9.84 -1.47
C ARG A 105 -4.12 -9.73 -0.06
N PHE A 106 -4.90 -10.05 0.97
CA PHE A 106 -4.41 -10.04 2.35
C PHE A 106 -3.26 -11.03 2.55
N ASN A 107 -3.36 -12.23 1.99
CA ASN A 107 -2.29 -13.23 2.04
C ASN A 107 -1.04 -12.76 1.27
N THR A 108 -1.21 -12.10 0.14
CA THR A 108 -0.09 -11.52 -0.62
C THR A 108 0.65 -10.45 0.16
N VAL A 109 -0.09 -9.55 0.82
CA VAL A 109 0.53 -8.50 1.66
C VAL A 109 1.19 -9.12 2.90
N ASP A 110 0.58 -10.12 3.52
CA ASP A 110 1.18 -10.86 4.64
C ASP A 110 2.51 -11.51 4.22
N ASP A 111 2.56 -12.11 3.03
CA ASP A 111 3.78 -12.70 2.45
C ASP A 111 4.86 -11.64 2.20
N LEU A 112 4.51 -10.49 1.62
CA LEU A 112 5.45 -9.37 1.44
C LEU A 112 6.05 -8.92 2.78
N ILE A 113 5.21 -8.73 3.81
CA ILE A 113 5.64 -8.31 5.14
C ILE A 113 6.55 -9.35 5.78
N ARG A 114 6.21 -10.65 5.70
CA ARG A 114 6.90 -11.70 6.47
C ARG A 114 8.09 -12.30 5.76
N ASN A 115 7.98 -12.55 4.47
CA ASN A 115 8.90 -13.41 3.74
C ASN A 115 9.73 -12.67 2.70
N ARG A 116 9.22 -11.53 2.19
CA ARG A 116 9.83 -10.79 1.07
C ARG A 116 10.36 -9.41 1.45
N SER A 117 10.42 -9.12 2.74
CA SER A 117 10.98 -7.88 3.30
C SER A 117 12.20 -8.17 4.18
N VAL A 118 13.08 -7.18 4.27
CA VAL A 118 14.21 -7.20 5.21
C VAL A 118 13.72 -6.80 6.59
N LYS A 119 14.03 -7.64 7.58
CA LYS A 119 13.67 -7.40 8.98
C LYS A 119 14.63 -6.40 9.62
N VAL A 120 14.08 -5.28 10.04
CA VAL A 120 14.81 -4.21 10.71
C VAL A 120 14.69 -4.36 12.23
N PRO A 121 15.79 -4.62 12.96
CA PRO A 121 15.71 -4.83 14.39
C PRO A 121 15.48 -3.52 15.14
N ILE A 122 14.53 -3.53 16.09
CA ILE A 122 14.32 -2.44 17.03
C ILE A 122 15.27 -2.61 18.20
N LYS A 123 16.18 -1.66 18.41
CA LYS A 123 17.20 -1.66 19.45
C LYS A 123 16.76 -0.85 20.67
N LYS A 124 17.49 -0.99 21.77
CA LYS A 124 17.25 -0.24 23.00
C LYS A 124 17.45 1.27 22.79
N GLU A 125 18.45 1.65 22.00
CA GLU A 125 18.75 3.03 21.63
C GLU A 125 17.58 3.70 20.90
N HIS A 126 16.91 2.98 20.00
CA HIS A 126 15.72 3.50 19.31
C HIS A 126 14.60 3.83 20.29
N LYS A 127 14.38 2.96 21.29
CA LYS A 127 13.38 3.20 22.35
C LYS A 127 13.70 4.41 23.19
N LEU A 128 14.98 4.64 23.53
CA LEU A 128 15.41 5.82 24.25
C LEU A 128 15.19 7.10 23.45
N THR A 129 15.55 7.10 22.17
CA THR A 129 15.28 8.25 21.26
C THR A 129 13.78 8.56 21.18
N VAL A 130 12.94 7.52 21.05
CA VAL A 130 11.48 7.69 21.02
C VAL A 130 10.93 8.27 22.31
N ILE A 131 11.47 7.86 23.47
CA ILE A 131 11.11 8.45 24.76
C ILE A 131 11.52 9.93 24.81
N GLU A 132 12.70 10.29 24.35
CA GLU A 132 13.14 11.69 24.28
C GLU A 132 12.24 12.53 23.37
N TRP A 133 11.85 12.01 22.20
CA TRP A 133 10.89 12.70 21.33
C TRP A 133 9.55 12.91 22.02
N ALA A 134 9.05 11.90 22.73
CA ALA A 134 7.77 12.00 23.45
C ALA A 134 7.83 13.02 24.59
N LEU A 135 8.91 13.05 25.37
CA LEU A 135 9.11 14.00 26.48
C LEU A 135 9.21 15.45 25.98
N ASN A 136 9.85 15.64 24.83
CA ASN A 136 10.03 16.97 24.23
C ASN A 136 8.86 17.38 23.33
N GLN A 137 7.81 16.54 23.19
CA GLN A 137 6.68 16.75 22.30
C GLN A 137 7.09 16.98 20.82
N ASN A 138 8.23 16.41 20.43
CA ASN A 138 8.66 16.42 19.04
C ASN A 138 7.78 15.49 18.20
N ALA A 139 7.66 15.74 16.89
CA ALA A 139 6.97 14.81 16.00
C ALA A 139 7.60 13.40 16.10
N PRO A 140 6.76 12.36 16.07
CA PRO A 140 5.32 12.32 15.85
C PRO A 140 4.43 12.59 17.08
N PHE A 141 4.97 13.00 18.24
CA PHE A 141 4.23 13.18 19.51
C PHE A 141 3.64 14.58 19.71
N HIS A 142 3.83 15.50 18.78
CA HIS A 142 3.43 16.91 18.90
C HIS A 142 1.89 17.12 18.95
N ARG A 143 1.07 16.13 18.60
CA ARG A 143 -0.40 16.20 18.55
C ARG A 143 -1.11 15.17 19.41
N LYS A 144 -0.60 14.86 20.61
CA LYS A 144 -1.25 13.98 21.61
C LYS A 144 -1.65 12.59 21.05
N SER A 145 -0.95 12.07 20.06
CA SER A 145 -1.21 10.76 19.52
C SER A 145 -0.35 9.69 20.22
N ASN A 146 -0.80 8.44 20.19
CA ASN A 146 0.02 7.31 20.64
C ASN A 146 0.91 6.84 19.50
N SER A 147 1.92 7.65 19.18
CA SER A 147 2.76 7.49 17.98
C SER A 147 4.06 6.74 18.26
N VAL A 148 4.11 5.94 19.33
CA VAL A 148 5.33 5.18 19.70
C VAL A 148 5.71 4.18 18.61
N ALA A 149 4.74 3.45 18.05
CA ALA A 149 4.99 2.50 16.98
C ALA A 149 5.52 3.21 15.73
N ASP A 150 4.87 4.31 15.31
CA ASP A 150 5.25 5.14 14.17
C ASP A 150 6.68 5.69 14.30
N ALA A 151 7.01 6.20 15.49
CA ALA A 151 8.35 6.67 15.80
C ALA A 151 9.40 5.54 15.73
N LEU A 152 9.07 4.35 16.24
CA LEU A 152 9.97 3.19 16.18
C LEU A 152 10.15 2.68 14.74
N ILE A 153 9.10 2.70 13.94
CA ILE A 153 9.17 2.34 12.52
C ILE A 153 10.17 3.26 11.80
N LEU A 154 10.03 4.57 12.01
CA LEU A 154 10.88 5.54 11.34
C LEU A 154 12.34 5.46 11.83
N ILE A 155 12.59 5.58 13.14
CA ILE A 155 13.96 5.67 13.66
C ILE A 155 14.76 4.38 13.44
N SER A 156 14.13 3.20 13.54
CA SER A 156 14.82 1.93 13.30
C SER A 156 15.21 1.77 11.83
N SER A 157 14.36 2.22 10.91
CA SER A 157 14.62 2.20 9.47
C SER A 157 15.76 3.15 9.10
N ILE A 158 15.80 4.35 9.69
CA ILE A 158 16.90 5.31 9.52
C ILE A 158 18.23 4.71 10.00
N ASP A 159 18.27 4.11 11.21
CA ASP A 159 19.48 3.45 11.74
C ASP A 159 19.92 2.28 10.85
N TYR A 160 18.97 1.51 10.32
CA TYR A 160 19.26 0.43 9.38
C TYR A 160 19.91 0.95 8.09
N ILE A 161 19.32 1.96 7.46
CA ILE A 161 19.83 2.56 6.21
C ILE A 161 21.20 3.19 6.45
N LYS A 162 21.38 3.89 7.56
CA LYS A 162 22.68 4.49 7.92
C LYS A 162 23.81 3.46 8.03
N LYS A 163 23.49 2.23 8.46
CA LYS A 163 24.48 1.15 8.63
C LYS A 163 24.67 0.28 7.41
N ASN A 164 23.60 0.10 6.63
CA ASN A 164 23.56 -0.89 5.54
C ASN A 164 23.27 -0.24 4.18
N GLY A 165 22.93 1.06 4.16
CA GLY A 165 22.72 1.81 2.93
C GLY A 165 24.03 1.87 2.15
N ILE A 166 23.98 1.57 0.86
CA ILE A 166 25.10 1.80 -0.03
C ILE A 166 25.21 3.31 -0.17
N ASN A 167 26.27 3.91 0.38
CA ASN A 167 26.66 5.27 0.04
C ASN A 167 27.08 5.28 -1.42
N THR A 168 26.11 5.39 -2.32
CA THR A 168 26.37 5.66 -3.73
C THR A 168 26.79 7.13 -3.88
N VAL A 169 27.89 7.49 -3.24
CA VAL A 169 28.70 8.62 -3.65
C VAL A 169 29.43 8.14 -4.90
N ASN A 170 28.72 7.99 -5.99
CA ASN A 170 29.34 8.06 -7.31
C ASN A 170 28.30 7.94 -8.44
N TYR A 171 28.47 8.85 -9.36
CA TYR A 171 27.99 8.95 -10.74
C TYR A 171 26.60 9.52 -11.00
N ASN A 172 26.60 10.84 -11.24
CA ASN A 172 25.75 11.55 -12.23
C ASN A 172 24.23 11.22 -12.31
N ARG A 173 23.61 10.79 -11.25
CA ARG A 173 22.14 10.79 -11.12
C ARG A 173 21.74 11.84 -10.11
N ILE A 174 21.30 12.93 -10.65
CA ILE A 174 20.63 14.04 -9.95
C ILE A 174 19.36 13.45 -9.33
N ASP A 175 19.20 13.60 -8.02
CA ASP A 175 17.96 13.56 -7.24
C ASP A 175 17.16 12.24 -7.15
N VAL A 176 17.77 11.09 -7.05
CA VAL A 176 17.04 9.88 -6.61
C VAL A 176 17.46 9.53 -5.19
N SER A 177 16.57 9.78 -4.24
CA SER A 177 16.71 9.28 -2.89
C SER A 177 16.78 7.75 -2.90
N ASP A 178 17.86 7.20 -2.32
CA ASP A 178 18.01 5.74 -2.19
C ASP A 178 17.05 5.14 -1.16
N SER A 179 16.22 5.95 -0.52
CA SER A 179 15.25 5.51 0.47
C SER A 179 14.00 6.40 0.53
N ILE A 180 12.84 5.77 0.69
CA ILE A 180 11.55 6.44 0.70
C ILE A 180 10.74 5.94 1.90
N PHE A 181 10.27 6.87 2.73
CA PHE A 181 9.30 6.62 3.78
C PHE A 181 7.91 7.05 3.31
N VAL A 182 6.94 6.14 3.37
CA VAL A 182 5.58 6.35 2.91
C VAL A 182 4.60 6.24 4.07
N SER A 183 3.84 7.31 4.31
CA SER A 183 2.76 7.30 5.29
C SER A 183 1.63 8.24 4.89
N TYR A 184 0.38 7.84 5.11
CA TYR A 184 -0.78 8.72 5.01
C TYR A 184 -1.08 9.48 6.31
N ASN A 185 -0.37 9.17 7.39
CA ASN A 185 -0.56 9.78 8.70
C ASN A 185 0.07 11.19 8.74
N SER A 186 -0.67 12.17 8.17
CA SER A 186 -0.24 13.56 8.18
C SER A 186 -0.25 14.18 9.59
N ASP A 187 -1.04 13.63 10.51
CA ASP A 187 -1.10 14.15 11.88
C ASP A 187 0.23 13.94 12.61
N ASP A 188 0.91 12.84 12.35
CA ASP A 188 2.13 12.46 13.04
C ASP A 188 3.39 12.88 12.28
N PHE A 189 3.37 12.79 10.95
CA PHE A 189 4.58 12.95 10.15
C PHE A 189 4.68 14.24 9.36
N SER A 190 3.56 14.92 9.09
CA SER A 190 3.59 16.09 8.21
C SER A 190 3.69 17.41 8.99
N LYS A 191 4.25 18.41 8.33
CA LYS A 191 4.31 19.80 8.81
C LYS A 191 2.92 20.36 9.09
N GLY A 192 1.92 19.97 8.30
CA GLY A 192 0.52 20.36 8.47
C GLY A 192 -0.44 19.27 8.01
N VAL A 193 -1.74 19.42 8.33
CA VAL A 193 -2.79 18.46 7.96
C VAL A 193 -3.63 18.92 6.77
N LYS A 194 -3.39 20.12 6.25
CA LYS A 194 -4.13 20.72 5.15
C LYS A 194 -3.20 21.33 4.11
N GLY A 195 -3.69 21.44 2.89
CA GLY A 195 -2.95 22.04 1.80
C GLY A 195 -1.65 21.29 1.46
N GLU A 196 -0.66 22.01 0.97
CA GLU A 196 0.65 21.46 0.58
C GLU A 196 1.50 21.02 1.79
N ASP A 197 1.28 21.59 2.97
CA ASP A 197 2.03 21.25 4.18
C ASP A 197 1.85 19.79 4.64
N LYS A 198 0.78 19.12 4.19
CA LYS A 198 0.58 17.68 4.47
C LYS A 198 1.53 16.76 3.68
N ASP A 199 2.10 17.25 2.59
CA ASP A 199 3.06 16.50 1.76
C ASP A 199 4.51 16.80 2.15
N ILE A 200 4.72 17.68 3.14
CA ILE A 200 6.04 18.06 3.66
C ILE A 200 6.25 17.39 5.01
N ILE A 201 7.40 16.71 5.18
CA ILE A 201 7.78 16.10 6.46
C ILE A 201 7.85 17.16 7.57
N HIS A 202 7.47 16.77 8.78
CA HIS A 202 7.57 17.67 9.95
C HIS A 202 9.01 18.14 10.19
N PRO A 203 9.22 19.43 10.53
CA PRO A 203 10.58 19.99 10.75
C PRO A 203 11.42 19.21 11.74
N ASP A 204 10.83 18.67 12.82
CA ASP A 204 11.55 17.86 13.82
C ASP A 204 12.13 16.57 13.25
N LEU A 205 11.46 15.98 12.25
CA LEU A 205 11.87 14.71 11.63
C LEU A 205 12.80 14.90 10.44
N LYS A 206 12.74 16.07 9.80
CA LYS A 206 13.54 16.38 8.61
C LYS A 206 15.03 16.11 8.78
N PRO A 207 15.72 16.54 9.86
CA PRO A 207 17.16 16.28 10.03
C PRO A 207 17.50 14.77 10.06
N TYR A 208 16.59 13.95 10.60
CA TYR A 208 16.80 12.50 10.65
C TYR A 208 16.70 11.88 9.24
N LEU A 209 15.71 12.27 8.45
CA LEU A 209 15.57 11.81 7.07
C LEU A 209 16.74 12.28 6.21
N ASP A 210 17.09 13.57 6.29
CA ASP A 210 18.21 14.17 5.54
C ASP A 210 19.54 13.45 5.84
N SER A 211 19.73 12.95 7.07
CA SER A 211 20.96 12.25 7.47
C SER A 211 21.23 10.95 6.69
N VAL A 212 20.22 10.42 6.01
CA VAL A 212 20.30 9.19 5.21
C VAL A 212 19.74 9.36 3.79
N GLY A 213 19.50 10.61 3.37
CA GLY A 213 18.93 10.90 2.05
C GLY A 213 17.53 10.30 1.85
N MET A 214 16.74 10.15 2.92
CA MET A 214 15.39 9.59 2.84
C MET A 214 14.38 10.67 2.46
N THR A 215 13.54 10.38 1.48
CA THR A 215 12.37 11.21 1.13
C THR A 215 11.13 10.72 1.86
N TYR A 216 10.24 11.67 2.16
CA TYR A 216 8.89 11.41 2.67
C TYR A 216 7.89 11.56 1.53
N GLU A 217 7.07 10.55 1.34
CA GLU A 217 6.04 10.57 0.31
C GLU A 217 4.69 10.11 0.87
N ARG A 218 3.63 10.80 0.41
CA ARG A 218 2.25 10.42 0.69
C ARG A 218 1.54 9.88 -0.54
N ASN A 219 2.10 10.14 -1.72
CA ASN A 219 1.49 9.74 -2.97
C ASN A 219 2.22 8.52 -3.57
N PHE A 220 1.53 7.38 -3.58
CA PHE A 220 2.04 6.16 -4.18
C PHE A 220 2.38 6.29 -5.67
N GLY A 221 1.64 7.08 -6.42
CA GLY A 221 1.93 7.30 -7.83
C GLY A 221 3.34 7.85 -8.06
N LYS A 222 3.82 8.73 -7.17
CA LYS A 222 5.19 9.24 -7.23
C LYS A 222 6.23 8.15 -6.95
N ILE A 223 5.96 7.25 -6.02
CA ILE A 223 6.89 6.16 -5.63
C ILE A 223 7.16 5.23 -6.81
N LEU A 224 6.13 4.89 -7.57
CA LEU A 224 6.25 4.03 -8.74
C LEU A 224 6.84 4.77 -9.95
N ASN A 225 6.61 6.09 -10.06
CA ASN A 225 7.24 6.95 -11.09
C ASN A 225 8.75 7.14 -10.88
N LEU A 226 9.25 6.97 -9.66
CA LEU A 226 10.70 6.96 -9.37
C LEU A 226 11.43 5.76 -10.01
N ALA A 227 10.69 4.80 -10.51
CA ALA A 227 11.19 3.72 -11.34
C ALA A 227 10.50 3.76 -12.70
N SER A 228 11.04 4.51 -13.54
CA SER A 228 10.89 4.79 -14.98
C SER A 228 9.76 4.20 -15.83
N ASP A 229 8.77 3.41 -15.37
CA ASP A 229 7.80 2.81 -16.29
C ASP A 229 6.41 2.51 -15.71
N LEU A 230 5.87 3.37 -14.86
CA LEU A 230 4.48 3.17 -14.40
C LEU A 230 3.49 3.10 -15.58
N ARG A 231 3.76 3.84 -16.64
CA ARG A 231 2.91 3.83 -17.84
C ARG A 231 2.98 2.48 -18.54
N THR A 232 4.19 1.95 -18.73
CA THR A 232 4.41 0.62 -19.32
C THR A 232 3.82 -0.49 -18.43
N GLU A 233 3.95 -0.39 -17.11
CA GLU A 233 3.38 -1.37 -16.18
C GLU A 233 1.84 -1.35 -16.14
N ILE A 234 1.23 -0.16 -16.25
CA ILE A 234 -0.23 -0.03 -16.39
C ILE A 234 -0.68 -0.60 -17.74
N ASP A 235 0.03 -0.27 -18.81
CA ASP A 235 -0.27 -0.75 -20.15
C ASP A 235 -0.13 -2.29 -20.22
N ASP A 236 0.93 -2.87 -19.66
CA ASP A 236 1.15 -4.32 -19.55
C ASP A 236 0.04 -5.00 -18.73
N TYR A 237 -0.40 -4.38 -17.62
CA TYR A 237 -1.49 -4.92 -16.81
C TYR A 237 -2.84 -4.81 -17.53
N MET A 238 -3.11 -3.70 -18.20
CA MET A 238 -4.32 -3.54 -19.00
C MET A 238 -4.36 -4.55 -20.14
N GLU A 239 -3.25 -4.76 -20.84
CA GLU A 239 -3.13 -5.79 -21.88
C GLU A 239 -3.33 -7.21 -21.32
N TYR A 240 -2.82 -7.50 -20.11
CA TYR A 240 -3.10 -8.77 -19.44
C TYR A 240 -4.57 -8.94 -19.11
N VAL A 241 -5.23 -7.89 -18.59
CA VAL A 241 -6.68 -7.93 -18.28
C VAL A 241 -7.50 -8.10 -19.54
N GLU A 242 -7.18 -7.37 -20.62
CA GLU A 242 -7.85 -7.50 -21.92
C GLU A 242 -7.71 -8.92 -22.49
N ARG A 243 -6.50 -9.50 -22.45
CA ARG A 243 -6.30 -10.90 -22.86
C ARG A 243 -7.14 -11.87 -22.05
N LYS A 244 -7.24 -11.69 -20.75
CA LYS A 244 -8.07 -12.54 -19.88
C LYS A 244 -9.56 -12.40 -20.18
N ILE A 245 -10.03 -11.21 -20.51
CA ILE A 245 -11.42 -10.98 -20.93
C ILE A 245 -11.68 -11.67 -22.26
N ILE A 246 -10.78 -11.54 -23.25
CA ILE A 246 -10.89 -12.17 -24.56
C ILE A 246 -10.90 -13.70 -24.42
N GLU A 247 -9.97 -14.29 -23.66
CA GLU A 247 -9.92 -15.72 -23.38
C GLU A 247 -11.26 -16.23 -22.77
N GLN A 248 -11.83 -15.47 -21.83
CA GLN A 248 -13.11 -15.81 -21.23
C GLN A 248 -14.27 -15.72 -22.25
N MET A 249 -14.28 -14.69 -23.09
CA MET A 249 -15.31 -14.53 -24.13
C MET A 249 -15.22 -15.63 -25.19
N GLU A 250 -14.03 -16.04 -25.60
CA GLU A 250 -13.80 -17.15 -26.53
C GLU A 250 -14.28 -18.48 -25.94
N LEU A 251 -13.97 -18.74 -24.67
CA LEU A 251 -14.43 -19.93 -23.95
C LEU A 251 -15.97 -19.98 -23.83
N GLU A 252 -16.60 -18.85 -23.51
CA GLU A 252 -18.06 -18.75 -23.48
C GLU A 252 -18.69 -18.96 -24.88
N TYR A 253 -18.02 -18.47 -25.93
CA TYR A 253 -18.46 -18.62 -27.30
C TYR A 253 -18.38 -20.08 -27.78
N ASP A 254 -17.27 -20.77 -27.43
CA ASP A 254 -17.09 -22.19 -27.77
C ASP A 254 -18.05 -23.08 -27.00
N ILE A 255 -18.34 -22.81 -25.74
CA ILE A 255 -19.36 -23.50 -24.94
C ILE A 255 -20.74 -23.30 -25.54
N LYS A 256 -21.08 -22.10 -26.04
CA LYS A 256 -22.37 -21.83 -26.70
C LYS A 256 -22.51 -22.54 -28.07
N ARG A 257 -21.39 -22.83 -28.72
CA ARG A 257 -21.37 -23.57 -30.02
C ARG A 257 -21.28 -25.07 -29.87
N GLY A 258 -21.17 -25.60 -28.65
CA GLY A 258 -21.15 -27.05 -28.40
C GLY A 258 -19.86 -27.73 -28.86
N LYS A 259 -18.75 -26.99 -28.89
CA LYS A 259 -17.42 -27.55 -29.12
C LYS A 259 -16.69 -27.79 -27.79
#